data_0196d0f2ca0d803b965e9dec08584329
#
_entry.id   0196d0f2ca0d803b965e9dec08584329
#
_cell.length_a   1.000
_cell.length_b   1.000
_cell.length_c   1.000
_cell.angle_alpha   90.00
_cell.angle_beta   90.00
_cell.angle_gamma   90.00
#
_symmetry.space_group_name_H-M   'P 1'
#
loop_
_entity.id
_entity.type
_entity.pdbx_description
1 polymer ?
#
loop_
_entity_poly.entity_id
_entity_poly.type
_entity_poly.pdbx_seq_one_letter_code
_entity_poly.pdbx_strand_id
1 'polypeptide(L)'
;YVGTASGGLWKSTSGGIKWDPIFDKEVTASIGAVAIQQSNPSVIWVGTGEGNPRNSLNGGYGVYKSLDGGKTWKTMGLEKTRHIHRIKIDPMNPNTVYVGAIGSPWGEHPERGVFKTTDGGETWEKVLFVNNKTGVADLIMDPTNPNKLIAAMWEHKRDPWFFNSGGEGSGLYMTHDGGKNWKKITEEDGLPKGDLGRIGVAIAPGKPNIIYALVEAKKNALYKSEDGGFKWKKINDKEDIGNRPFYYSEIYVD
;
A
#
# COMPACT_ATOMS: atom_id res chain seq x y z
N TYR A 1 -10.42 14.07 2.49
CA TYR A 1 -8.97 14.31 2.63
C TYR A 1 -8.27 14.01 1.31
N VAL A 2 -7.25 14.82 0.97
CA VAL A 2 -6.39 14.63 -0.20
C VAL A 2 -4.94 14.76 0.23
N GLY A 3 -4.19 13.66 0.13
CA GLY A 3 -2.75 13.62 0.30
C GLY A 3 -2.06 13.86 -1.03
N THR A 4 -1.09 14.73 -1.07
CA THR A 4 -0.36 15.09 -2.29
C THR A 4 1.11 14.73 -2.20
N ALA A 5 1.76 14.55 -3.34
CA ALA A 5 3.17 14.18 -3.41
C ALA A 5 4.13 15.25 -2.85
N SER A 6 3.74 16.53 -2.90
CA SER A 6 4.61 17.67 -2.55
C SER A 6 3.86 18.86 -1.93
N GLY A 7 2.57 18.76 -1.71
CA GLY A 7 1.71 19.85 -1.24
C GLY A 7 0.98 19.56 0.08
N GLY A 8 1.44 18.56 0.83
CA GLY A 8 0.89 18.22 2.13
C GLY A 8 -0.46 17.49 2.09
N LEU A 9 -1.17 17.54 3.19
CA LEU A 9 -2.49 16.94 3.39
C LEU A 9 -3.55 18.03 3.49
N TRP A 10 -4.62 17.85 2.71
CA TRP A 10 -5.74 18.78 2.62
C TRP A 10 -7.03 18.14 3.14
N LYS A 11 -7.85 18.92 3.81
CA LYS A 11 -9.16 18.51 4.32
C LYS A 11 -10.26 19.40 3.78
N SER A 12 -11.35 18.79 3.30
CA SER A 12 -12.59 19.49 3.00
C SER A 12 -13.69 19.09 3.99
N THR A 13 -14.43 20.08 4.48
CA THR A 13 -15.65 19.91 5.29
C THR A 13 -16.89 20.39 4.53
N SER A 14 -16.73 20.76 3.27
CA SER A 14 -17.77 21.34 2.42
C SER A 14 -18.06 20.48 1.17
N GLY A 15 -17.83 19.15 1.23
CA GLY A 15 -18.05 18.27 0.08
C GLY A 15 -17.09 18.54 -1.09
N GLY A 16 -15.88 19.03 -0.82
CA GLY A 16 -14.85 19.28 -1.84
C GLY A 16 -14.86 20.70 -2.42
N ILE A 17 -15.74 21.60 -1.95
CA ILE A 17 -15.82 22.99 -2.46
C ILE A 17 -14.66 23.82 -1.90
N LYS A 18 -14.36 23.70 -0.61
CA LYS A 18 -13.23 24.35 0.04
C LYS A 18 -12.29 23.32 0.63
N TRP A 19 -10.98 23.59 0.52
CA TRP A 19 -9.92 22.76 1.05
C TRP A 19 -9.01 23.57 1.96
N ASP A 20 -8.75 23.06 3.15
CA ASP A 20 -7.85 23.67 4.12
C ASP A 20 -6.62 22.77 4.30
N PRO A 21 -5.39 23.31 4.24
CA PRO A 21 -4.19 22.54 4.52
C PRO A 21 -4.11 22.22 6.01
N ILE A 22 -3.79 20.99 6.35
CA ILE A 22 -3.79 20.52 7.74
C ILE A 22 -2.47 19.84 8.16
N PHE A 23 -1.43 19.89 7.32
CA PHE A 23 -0.16 19.20 7.56
C PHE A 23 1.08 20.11 7.34
N ASP A 24 0.89 21.42 7.16
CA ASP A 24 1.92 22.38 6.75
C ASP A 24 3.00 22.63 7.80
N LYS A 25 2.76 22.26 9.05
CA LYS A 25 3.71 22.42 10.15
C LYS A 25 4.63 21.22 10.34
N GLU A 26 4.39 20.14 9.59
CA GLU A 26 5.14 18.92 9.72
C GLU A 26 6.42 18.94 8.84
N VAL A 27 7.35 18.03 9.16
CA VAL A 27 8.70 17.99 8.55
C VAL A 27 8.67 17.75 7.05
N THR A 28 7.61 17.13 6.53
CA THR A 28 7.47 16.82 5.10
C THR A 28 6.07 17.15 4.59
N ALA A 29 6.01 17.59 3.34
CA ALA A 29 4.78 17.79 2.58
C ALA A 29 4.47 16.60 1.64
N SER A 30 5.25 15.52 1.70
CA SER A 30 5.06 14.35 0.83
C SER A 30 4.18 13.32 1.51
N ILE A 31 2.97 13.13 1.00
CA ILE A 31 1.98 12.19 1.54
C ILE A 31 1.88 10.97 0.60
N GLY A 32 2.11 9.79 1.13
CA GLY A 32 1.99 8.53 0.40
C GLY A 32 0.73 7.73 0.73
N ALA A 33 0.21 7.87 1.96
CA ALA A 33 -1.00 7.18 2.39
C ALA A 33 -1.79 8.00 3.42
N VAL A 34 -3.12 7.88 3.38
CA VAL A 34 -4.04 8.43 4.38
C VAL A 34 -5.04 7.36 4.76
N ALA A 35 -5.23 7.12 6.05
CA ALA A 35 -6.26 6.22 6.56
C ALA A 35 -7.03 6.89 7.70
N ILE A 36 -8.35 6.71 7.69
CA ILE A 36 -9.25 7.29 8.67
C ILE A 36 -9.92 6.16 9.43
N GLN A 37 -9.89 6.22 10.75
CA GLN A 37 -10.61 5.26 11.58
C GLN A 37 -12.12 5.46 11.40
N GLN A 38 -12.80 4.49 10.80
CA GLN A 38 -14.23 4.62 10.46
C GLN A 38 -15.14 4.79 11.69
N SER A 39 -14.81 4.13 12.81
CA SER A 39 -15.55 4.25 14.06
C SER A 39 -15.31 5.58 14.80
N ASN A 40 -14.23 6.30 14.48
CA ASN A 40 -13.91 7.63 15.03
C ASN A 40 -13.13 8.46 13.99
N PRO A 41 -13.82 9.22 13.13
CA PRO A 41 -13.18 10.00 12.06
C PRO A 41 -12.23 11.11 12.51
N SER A 42 -12.16 11.39 13.81
CA SER A 42 -11.14 12.29 14.36
C SER A 42 -9.75 11.64 14.40
N VAL A 43 -9.68 10.30 14.35
CA VAL A 43 -8.42 9.57 14.29
C VAL A 43 -8.00 9.38 12.83
N ILE A 44 -6.88 10.01 12.49
CA ILE A 44 -6.33 9.99 11.14
C ILE A 44 -4.88 9.50 11.20
N TRP A 45 -4.53 8.60 10.30
CA TRP A 45 -3.18 8.12 10.10
C TRP A 45 -2.65 8.60 8.76
N VAL A 46 -1.41 9.05 8.75
CA VAL A 46 -0.72 9.53 7.54
C VAL A 46 0.62 8.79 7.41
N GLY A 47 0.81 8.16 6.28
CA GLY A 47 2.10 7.63 5.84
C GLY A 47 2.76 8.63 4.90
N THR A 48 3.98 9.01 5.20
CA THR A 48 4.70 10.02 4.43
C THR A 48 5.66 9.42 3.40
N GLY A 49 6.00 10.21 2.38
CA GLY A 49 6.83 9.79 1.24
C GLY A 49 6.02 9.26 0.08
N GLU A 50 6.18 9.88 -1.08
CA GLU A 50 5.46 9.51 -2.31
C GLU A 50 5.75 8.06 -2.74
N GLY A 51 4.71 7.30 -3.03
CA GLY A 51 4.82 5.89 -3.43
C GLY A 51 5.00 5.65 -4.93
N ASN A 52 4.72 6.64 -5.79
CA ASN A 52 4.89 6.50 -7.24
C ASN A 52 6.32 6.87 -7.65
N PRO A 53 7.04 6.00 -8.39
CA PRO A 53 8.48 6.12 -8.62
C PRO A 53 8.84 7.14 -9.72
N ARG A 54 8.45 8.40 -9.53
CA ARG A 54 8.88 9.53 -10.41
C ARG A 54 10.39 9.77 -10.31
N ASN A 55 10.95 10.58 -11.21
CA ASN A 55 12.37 10.98 -11.14
C ASN A 55 12.66 11.99 -10.02
N SER A 56 11.65 12.64 -9.47
CA SER A 56 11.73 13.69 -8.44
C SER A 56 10.92 13.32 -7.20
N LEU A 57 11.13 12.10 -6.69
CA LEU A 57 10.45 11.62 -5.49
C LEU A 57 10.84 12.39 -4.24
N ASN A 58 9.83 12.84 -3.50
CA ASN A 58 10.01 13.40 -2.18
C ASN A 58 9.91 12.31 -1.09
N GLY A 59 10.95 12.21 -0.29
CA GLY A 59 10.99 11.28 0.84
C GLY A 59 10.07 11.70 1.97
N GLY A 60 9.64 10.72 2.75
CA GLY A 60 8.88 10.89 3.96
C GLY A 60 9.71 10.68 5.23
N TYR A 61 9.05 10.89 6.36
CA TYR A 61 9.58 10.76 7.72
C TYR A 61 8.61 9.93 8.58
N GLY A 62 8.31 8.70 8.10
CA GLY A 62 7.51 7.73 8.84
C GLY A 62 6.01 8.00 8.86
N VAL A 63 5.39 7.61 9.95
CA VAL A 63 3.95 7.64 10.18
C VAL A 63 3.59 8.77 11.15
N TYR A 64 2.48 9.45 10.88
CA TYR A 64 1.87 10.44 11.75
C TYR A 64 0.45 10.04 12.12
N LYS A 65 0.03 10.43 13.32
CA LYS A 65 -1.33 10.19 13.81
C LYS A 65 -1.92 11.48 14.39
N SER A 66 -3.15 11.77 14.03
CA SER A 66 -3.98 12.79 14.64
C SER A 66 -5.12 12.15 15.43
N LEU A 67 -5.50 12.72 16.55
CA LEU A 67 -6.66 12.32 17.36
C LEU A 67 -7.78 13.37 17.36
N ASP A 68 -7.58 14.50 16.68
CA ASP A 68 -8.44 15.68 16.70
C ASP A 68 -8.89 16.16 15.31
N GLY A 69 -8.90 15.23 14.34
CA GLY A 69 -9.35 15.49 12.98
C GLY A 69 -8.37 16.31 12.15
N GLY A 70 -7.07 16.18 12.45
CA GLY A 70 -5.97 16.80 11.73
C GLY A 70 -5.58 18.19 12.22
N LYS A 71 -5.99 18.59 13.43
CA LYS A 71 -5.57 19.88 14.04
C LYS A 71 -4.15 19.78 14.59
N THR A 72 -3.81 18.64 15.19
CA THR A 72 -2.47 18.32 15.69
C THR A 72 -2.03 16.94 15.24
N TRP A 73 -0.71 16.74 15.14
CA TRP A 73 -0.08 15.51 14.66
C TRP A 73 1.00 15.03 15.64
N LYS A 74 1.06 13.73 15.86
CA LYS A 74 2.12 13.04 16.59
C LYS A 74 2.85 12.10 15.65
N THR A 75 4.18 12.12 15.66
CA THR A 75 5.00 11.10 14.96
C THR A 75 4.85 9.75 15.66
N MET A 76 4.66 8.71 14.86
CA MET A 76 4.41 7.34 15.33
C MET A 76 5.51 6.36 14.84
N GLY A 77 6.72 6.87 14.54
CA GLY A 77 7.85 6.04 14.14
C GLY A 77 7.91 5.71 12.65
N LEU A 78 8.72 4.72 12.31
CA LEU A 78 8.99 4.25 10.95
C LEU A 78 9.67 5.29 10.03
N GLU A 79 10.42 6.24 10.57
CA GLU A 79 11.06 7.34 9.82
C GLU A 79 12.03 6.81 8.75
N LYS A 80 12.67 5.68 9.01
CA LYS A 80 13.64 5.06 8.10
C LYS A 80 12.99 4.42 6.87
N THR A 81 11.69 4.20 6.84
CA THR A 81 10.98 3.59 5.70
C THR A 81 10.99 4.46 4.47
N ARG A 82 11.15 5.78 4.60
CA ARG A 82 11.25 6.81 3.54
C ARG A 82 10.00 6.98 2.69
N HIS A 83 9.29 5.91 2.33
CA HIS A 83 8.08 5.96 1.50
C HIS A 83 7.07 4.93 2.00
N ILE A 84 5.93 5.42 2.48
CA ILE A 84 4.82 4.60 2.97
C ILE A 84 3.65 4.77 2.01
N HIS A 85 3.27 3.69 1.33
CA HIS A 85 2.30 3.73 0.26
C HIS A 85 0.90 3.27 0.67
N ARG A 86 0.79 2.48 1.76
CA ARG A 86 -0.52 1.99 2.25
C ARG A 86 -0.57 1.95 3.77
N ILE A 87 -1.75 2.27 4.31
CA ILE A 87 -2.10 2.08 5.72
C ILE A 87 -3.46 1.41 5.78
N LYS A 88 -3.58 0.35 6.59
CA LYS A 88 -4.84 -0.33 6.87
C LYS A 88 -5.07 -0.39 8.38
N ILE A 89 -6.19 0.16 8.83
CA ILE A 89 -6.62 0.13 10.23
C ILE A 89 -7.58 -1.05 10.36
N ASP A 90 -7.36 -1.90 11.35
CA ASP A 90 -8.30 -2.97 11.68
C ASP A 90 -9.62 -2.35 12.17
N PRO A 91 -10.75 -2.59 11.49
CA PRO A 91 -12.03 -1.99 11.86
C PRO A 91 -12.59 -2.52 13.19
N MET A 92 -12.16 -3.71 13.62
CA MET A 92 -12.60 -4.36 14.87
C MET A 92 -11.71 -3.99 16.05
N ASN A 93 -10.41 -3.70 15.79
CA ASN A 93 -9.45 -3.25 16.79
C ASN A 93 -8.58 -2.12 16.24
N PRO A 94 -8.99 -0.86 16.37
CA PRO A 94 -8.28 0.29 15.78
C PRO A 94 -6.87 0.55 16.32
N ASN A 95 -6.45 -0.13 17.40
CA ASN A 95 -5.06 -0.13 17.84
C ASN A 95 -4.17 -1.03 16.99
N THR A 96 -4.76 -1.92 16.20
CA THR A 96 -4.06 -2.73 15.21
C THR A 96 -4.05 -1.99 13.87
N VAL A 97 -2.85 -1.66 13.38
CA VAL A 97 -2.65 -0.96 12.11
C VAL A 97 -1.52 -1.62 11.34
N TYR A 98 -1.71 -1.76 10.04
CA TYR A 98 -0.70 -2.26 9.11
C TYR A 98 -0.24 -1.15 8.19
N VAL A 99 1.07 -1.07 7.99
CA VAL A 99 1.73 -0.07 7.16
C VAL A 99 2.53 -0.78 6.07
N GLY A 100 2.24 -0.46 4.82
CA GLY A 100 2.99 -0.92 3.65
C GLY A 100 4.07 0.08 3.27
N ALA A 101 5.33 -0.26 3.54
CA ALA A 101 6.50 0.52 3.17
C ALA A 101 7.06 0.04 1.84
N ILE A 102 7.07 0.91 0.84
CA ILE A 102 7.68 0.66 -0.46
C ILE A 102 9.22 0.86 -0.39
N GLY A 103 9.68 1.70 0.52
CA GLY A 103 11.09 2.01 0.73
C GLY A 103 11.70 2.93 -0.33
N SER A 104 12.97 3.25 -0.19
CA SER A 104 13.68 4.10 -1.14
C SER A 104 13.82 3.43 -2.50
N PRO A 105 13.43 4.08 -3.61
CA PRO A 105 13.57 3.50 -4.95
C PRO A 105 15.01 3.57 -5.50
N TRP A 106 15.89 4.33 -4.86
CA TRP A 106 17.23 4.64 -5.38
C TRP A 106 18.26 3.55 -5.13
N GLY A 107 17.93 2.53 -4.33
CA GLY A 107 18.82 1.43 -4.00
C GLY A 107 18.19 0.41 -3.08
N GLU A 108 18.98 -0.54 -2.64
CA GLU A 108 18.57 -1.51 -1.64
C GLU A 108 18.27 -0.81 -0.30
N HIS A 109 17.21 -1.22 0.35
CA HIS A 109 16.74 -0.58 1.57
C HIS A 109 16.12 -1.62 2.52
N PRO A 110 16.65 -1.79 3.74
CA PRO A 110 16.18 -2.82 4.66
C PRO A 110 14.81 -2.51 5.27
N GLU A 111 14.38 -1.24 5.26
CA GLU A 111 13.11 -0.81 5.84
C GLU A 111 11.95 -0.83 4.83
N ARG A 112 11.89 -1.89 4.03
CA ARG A 112 10.79 -2.25 3.13
C ARG A 112 9.94 -3.33 3.77
N GLY A 113 8.68 -3.45 3.35
CA GLY A 113 7.79 -4.52 3.76
C GLY A 113 6.54 -4.06 4.49
N VAL A 114 5.86 -4.99 5.15
CA VAL A 114 4.66 -4.70 5.96
C VAL A 114 5.06 -4.61 7.42
N PHE A 115 4.70 -3.50 8.04
CA PHE A 115 4.85 -3.27 9.48
C PHE A 115 3.48 -3.32 10.15
N LYS A 116 3.43 -3.85 11.37
CA LYS A 116 2.22 -3.98 12.17
C LYS A 116 2.44 -3.36 13.54
N THR A 117 1.46 -2.63 14.02
CA THR A 117 1.30 -2.27 15.44
C THR A 117 0.06 -2.93 16.02
N THR A 118 0.04 -3.17 17.31
CA THR A 118 -1.15 -3.62 18.08
C THR A 118 -1.44 -2.72 19.27
N ASP A 119 -0.65 -1.67 19.45
CA ASP A 119 -0.72 -0.71 20.56
C ASP A 119 -1.00 0.72 20.11
N GLY A 120 -1.55 0.87 18.92
CA GLY A 120 -1.92 2.19 18.37
C GLY A 120 -0.75 3.00 17.86
N GLY A 121 0.39 2.34 17.54
CA GLY A 121 1.57 2.91 16.89
C GLY A 121 2.72 3.22 17.83
N GLU A 122 2.64 2.83 19.09
CA GLU A 122 3.76 3.04 20.04
C GLU A 122 4.94 2.10 19.70
N THR A 123 4.63 0.85 19.24
CA THR A 123 5.64 -0.09 18.76
C THR A 123 5.25 -0.71 17.41
N TRP A 124 6.26 -1.12 16.63
CA TRP A 124 6.09 -1.70 15.31
C TRP A 124 6.87 -3.00 15.15
N GLU A 125 6.22 -4.01 14.60
CA GLU A 125 6.82 -5.26 14.18
C GLU A 125 6.83 -5.33 12.63
N LYS A 126 7.94 -5.76 12.03
CA LYS A 126 8.00 -6.03 10.59
C LYS A 126 7.49 -7.46 10.35
N VAL A 127 6.24 -7.58 9.91
CA VAL A 127 5.54 -8.86 9.76
C VAL A 127 5.67 -9.48 8.36
N LEU A 128 6.09 -8.71 7.35
CA LEU A 128 6.47 -9.24 6.04
C LEU A 128 7.70 -8.51 5.52
N PHE A 129 8.76 -9.26 5.27
CA PHE A 129 9.97 -8.80 4.62
C PHE A 129 10.41 -9.85 3.60
N VAL A 130 10.58 -9.45 2.35
CA VAL A 130 11.03 -10.35 1.28
C VAL A 130 12.54 -10.23 1.08
N ASN A 131 13.01 -9.04 0.74
CA ASN A 131 14.43 -8.70 0.61
C ASN A 131 14.61 -7.16 0.57
N ASN A 132 15.84 -6.68 0.50
CA ASN A 132 16.16 -5.25 0.48
C ASN A 132 15.73 -4.51 -0.79
N LYS A 133 15.28 -5.21 -1.84
CA LYS A 133 14.86 -4.64 -3.13
C LYS A 133 13.34 -4.54 -3.26
N THR A 134 12.59 -5.29 -2.43
CA THR A 134 11.16 -5.51 -2.58
C THR A 134 10.36 -4.79 -1.51
N GLY A 135 9.50 -3.84 -1.91
CA GLY A 135 8.62 -3.10 -1.02
C GLY A 135 7.14 -3.37 -1.31
N VAL A 136 6.26 -2.70 -0.57
CA VAL A 136 4.81 -2.87 -0.70
C VAL A 136 4.27 -1.86 -1.72
N ALA A 137 3.79 -2.34 -2.86
CA ALA A 137 3.09 -1.51 -3.85
C ALA A 137 1.61 -1.36 -3.52
N ASP A 138 0.98 -2.41 -2.96
CA ASP A 138 -0.40 -2.34 -2.50
C ASP A 138 -0.64 -3.27 -1.31
N LEU A 139 -1.64 -2.95 -0.49
CA LEU A 139 -2.03 -3.73 0.69
C LEU A 139 -3.54 -3.62 0.89
N ILE A 140 -4.20 -4.75 0.90
CA ILE A 140 -5.64 -4.83 1.20
C ILE A 140 -5.88 -5.68 2.44
N MET A 141 -6.96 -5.39 3.13
CA MET A 141 -7.48 -6.13 4.28
C MET A 141 -8.92 -6.54 3.98
N ASP A 142 -9.27 -7.77 4.32
CA ASP A 142 -10.65 -8.23 4.23
C ASP A 142 -11.51 -7.46 5.25
N PRO A 143 -12.54 -6.72 4.81
CA PRO A 143 -13.34 -5.88 5.71
C PRO A 143 -14.15 -6.69 6.73
N THR A 144 -14.34 -7.99 6.50
CA THR A 144 -15.09 -8.89 7.38
C THR A 144 -14.18 -9.79 8.24
N ASN A 145 -12.90 -9.89 7.87
CA ASN A 145 -11.89 -10.66 8.58
C ASN A 145 -10.53 -9.94 8.56
N PRO A 146 -10.23 -9.06 9.51
CA PRO A 146 -8.99 -8.30 9.55
C PRO A 146 -7.70 -9.14 9.66
N ASN A 147 -7.81 -10.42 10.01
CA ASN A 147 -6.68 -11.35 10.00
C ASN A 147 -6.27 -11.77 8.58
N LYS A 148 -7.15 -11.54 7.58
CA LYS A 148 -6.85 -11.81 6.18
C LYS A 148 -6.38 -10.53 5.49
N LEU A 149 -5.13 -10.55 5.02
CA LEU A 149 -4.55 -9.47 4.23
C LEU A 149 -3.88 -10.04 2.98
N ILE A 150 -3.81 -9.22 1.94
CA ILE A 150 -3.00 -9.48 0.76
C ILE A 150 -2.08 -8.28 0.54
N ALA A 151 -0.79 -8.55 0.46
CA ALA A 151 0.25 -7.58 0.12
C ALA A 151 0.74 -7.84 -1.31
N ALA A 152 0.68 -6.82 -2.15
CA ALA A 152 1.33 -6.81 -3.45
C ALA A 152 2.76 -6.30 -3.26
N MET A 153 3.71 -7.20 -3.27
CA MET A 153 5.12 -6.91 -3.11
C MET A 153 5.74 -6.60 -4.47
N TRP A 154 6.60 -5.59 -4.53
CA TRP A 154 7.19 -5.08 -5.76
C TRP A 154 8.68 -4.85 -5.62
N GLU A 155 9.47 -5.60 -6.37
CA GLU A 155 10.90 -5.36 -6.55
C GLU A 155 11.08 -4.27 -7.60
N HIS A 156 11.74 -3.16 -7.23
CA HIS A 156 11.95 -2.05 -8.14
C HIS A 156 13.17 -1.22 -7.77
N LYS A 157 13.75 -0.60 -8.77
CA LYS A 157 14.84 0.37 -8.63
C LYS A 157 14.71 1.48 -9.67
N ARG A 158 14.94 2.73 -9.24
CA ARG A 158 15.01 3.89 -10.10
C ARG A 158 16.46 4.36 -10.19
N ASP A 159 16.98 4.37 -11.39
CA ASP A 159 18.20 5.11 -11.75
C ASP A 159 17.82 6.37 -12.56
N PRO A 160 18.68 7.41 -12.66
CA PRO A 160 18.32 8.66 -13.35
C PRO A 160 17.84 8.47 -14.80
N TRP A 161 18.39 7.49 -15.50
CA TRP A 161 18.12 7.17 -16.91
C TRP A 161 17.36 5.87 -17.12
N PHE A 162 17.10 5.10 -16.08
CA PHE A 162 16.55 3.77 -16.17
C PHE A 162 15.62 3.47 -15.00
N PHE A 163 14.59 2.68 -15.26
CA PHE A 163 13.69 2.15 -14.23
C PHE A 163 13.56 0.63 -14.38
N ASN A 164 13.91 -0.08 -13.32
CA ASN A 164 13.70 -1.51 -13.24
C ASN A 164 12.41 -1.79 -12.46
N SER A 165 11.47 -2.48 -13.11
CA SER A 165 10.20 -2.91 -12.52
C SER A 165 10.10 -4.42 -12.59
N GLY A 166 10.04 -5.08 -11.45
CA GLY A 166 9.89 -6.52 -11.36
C GLY A 166 11.15 -7.27 -10.91
N GLY A 167 10.93 -8.48 -10.48
CA GLY A 167 11.95 -9.41 -10.01
C GLY A 167 11.37 -10.53 -9.17
N GLU A 168 12.22 -11.44 -8.70
CA GLU A 168 11.83 -12.63 -7.91
C GLU A 168 11.04 -12.30 -6.63
N GLY A 169 11.32 -11.14 -6.04
CA GLY A 169 10.63 -10.68 -4.83
C GLY A 169 9.20 -10.22 -5.09
N SER A 170 8.88 -9.83 -6.32
CA SER A 170 7.53 -9.34 -6.67
C SER A 170 6.50 -10.47 -6.63
N GLY A 171 5.26 -10.08 -6.33
CA GLY A 171 4.13 -11.00 -6.31
C GLY A 171 3.10 -10.68 -5.24
N LEU A 172 2.07 -11.50 -5.15
CA LEU A 172 1.07 -11.44 -4.10
C LEU A 172 1.47 -12.34 -2.94
N TYR A 173 1.36 -11.80 -1.74
CA TYR A 173 1.58 -12.51 -0.48
C TYR A 173 0.32 -12.40 0.36
N MET A 174 -0.17 -13.52 0.86
CA MET A 174 -1.43 -13.60 1.60
C MET A 174 -1.21 -14.17 3.00
N THR A 175 -1.87 -13.57 3.97
CA THR A 175 -1.97 -14.07 5.35
C THR A 175 -3.43 -14.28 5.75
N HIS A 176 -3.68 -15.19 6.66
CA HIS A 176 -4.98 -15.45 7.31
C HIS A 176 -4.93 -15.37 8.83
N ASP A 177 -3.77 -15.03 9.38
CA ASP A 177 -3.48 -15.03 10.82
C ASP A 177 -2.96 -13.67 11.33
N GLY A 178 -3.30 -12.62 10.61
CA GLY A 178 -2.92 -11.25 10.98
C GLY A 178 -1.45 -10.96 10.80
N GLY A 179 -0.82 -11.61 9.82
CA GLY A 179 0.57 -11.36 9.43
C GLY A 179 1.61 -12.22 10.14
N LYS A 180 1.21 -13.23 10.94
CA LYS A 180 2.17 -14.15 11.56
C LYS A 180 2.84 -15.05 10.53
N ASN A 181 2.05 -15.51 9.53
CA ASN A 181 2.54 -16.31 8.41
C ASN A 181 2.04 -15.72 7.10
N TRP A 182 2.91 -15.72 6.07
CA TRP A 182 2.59 -15.26 4.72
C TRP A 182 2.91 -16.34 3.70
N LYS A 183 1.96 -16.59 2.79
CA LYS A 183 2.13 -17.48 1.62
C LYS A 183 2.27 -16.63 0.36
N LYS A 184 3.32 -16.83 -0.42
CA LYS A 184 3.43 -16.28 -1.79
C LYS A 184 2.47 -17.04 -2.71
N ILE A 185 1.70 -16.29 -3.49
CA ILE A 185 0.81 -16.80 -4.54
C ILE A 185 1.62 -16.89 -5.83
N THR A 186 1.57 -18.04 -6.49
CA THR A 186 2.45 -18.38 -7.62
C THR A 186 1.65 -18.74 -8.89
N GLU A 187 2.35 -19.17 -9.92
CA GLU A 187 1.72 -19.73 -11.15
C GLU A 187 0.88 -20.97 -10.87
N GLU A 188 1.20 -21.76 -9.86
CA GLU A 188 0.39 -22.91 -9.43
C GLU A 188 -0.98 -22.49 -8.90
N ASP A 189 -1.08 -21.25 -8.41
CA ASP A 189 -2.32 -20.63 -7.94
C ASP A 189 -3.04 -19.84 -9.07
N GLY A 190 -2.48 -19.81 -10.29
CA GLY A 190 -3.09 -19.22 -11.49
C GLY A 190 -2.58 -17.83 -11.87
N LEU A 191 -1.56 -17.29 -11.19
CA LEU A 191 -0.86 -16.08 -11.62
C LEU A 191 0.07 -16.35 -12.83
N PRO A 192 0.53 -15.32 -13.55
CA PRO A 192 1.43 -15.52 -14.66
C PRO A 192 2.79 -16.04 -14.22
N LYS A 193 3.41 -16.85 -15.06
CA LYS A 193 4.76 -17.37 -14.85
C LYS A 193 5.83 -16.31 -15.08
N GLY A 194 6.92 -16.41 -14.33
CA GLY A 194 8.10 -15.55 -14.44
C GLY A 194 8.04 -14.35 -13.51
N ASP A 195 8.95 -13.39 -13.74
CA ASP A 195 9.04 -12.20 -12.93
C ASP A 195 7.81 -11.30 -13.09
N LEU A 196 7.25 -10.88 -11.97
CA LEU A 196 6.15 -9.94 -11.92
C LEU A 196 6.69 -8.55 -11.58
N GLY A 197 6.00 -7.52 -12.09
CA GLY A 197 6.23 -6.13 -11.73
C GLY A 197 5.26 -5.63 -10.66
N ARG A 198 4.79 -4.40 -10.82
CA ARG A 198 3.83 -3.78 -9.91
C ARG A 198 2.45 -4.45 -10.04
N ILE A 199 1.82 -4.69 -8.90
CA ILE A 199 0.47 -5.26 -8.84
C ILE A 199 -0.40 -4.33 -8.01
N GLY A 200 -1.58 -3.99 -8.54
CA GLY A 200 -2.67 -3.39 -7.78
C GLY A 200 -3.71 -4.44 -7.42
N VAL A 201 -4.24 -4.40 -6.20
CA VAL A 201 -5.22 -5.37 -5.71
C VAL A 201 -6.45 -4.67 -5.12
N ALA A 202 -7.63 -5.25 -5.37
CA ALA A 202 -8.87 -4.77 -4.78
C ALA A 202 -9.77 -5.94 -4.37
N ILE A 203 -10.39 -5.82 -3.21
CA ILE A 203 -11.37 -6.77 -2.67
C ILE A 203 -12.77 -6.17 -2.81
N ALA A 204 -13.74 -6.97 -3.23
CA ALA A 204 -15.13 -6.54 -3.32
C ALA A 204 -15.74 -6.46 -1.90
N PRO A 205 -16.13 -5.26 -1.41
CA PRO A 205 -16.56 -5.11 -0.01
C PRO A 205 -17.78 -5.95 0.36
N GLY A 206 -18.74 -6.08 -0.57
CA GLY A 206 -19.95 -6.88 -0.37
C GLY A 206 -19.76 -8.39 -0.54
N LYS A 207 -18.62 -8.83 -1.12
CA LYS A 207 -18.26 -10.24 -1.37
C LYS A 207 -16.76 -10.44 -1.24
N PRO A 208 -16.18 -10.52 -0.03
CA PRO A 208 -14.73 -10.52 0.19
C PRO A 208 -13.97 -11.74 -0.35
N ASN A 209 -14.68 -12.77 -0.81
CA ASN A 209 -14.08 -13.87 -1.57
C ASN A 209 -13.76 -13.48 -3.03
N ILE A 210 -14.34 -12.38 -3.54
CA ILE A 210 -14.03 -11.84 -4.87
C ILE A 210 -12.92 -10.80 -4.75
N ILE A 211 -11.80 -11.08 -5.39
CA ILE A 211 -10.61 -10.22 -5.38
C ILE A 211 -10.11 -10.06 -6.80
N TYR A 212 -9.67 -8.86 -7.14
CA TYR A 212 -9.07 -8.53 -8.43
C TYR A 212 -7.60 -8.15 -8.24
N ALA A 213 -6.77 -8.51 -9.22
CA ALA A 213 -5.37 -8.10 -9.29
C ALA A 213 -5.03 -7.64 -10.71
N LEU A 214 -4.59 -6.39 -10.85
CA LEU A 214 -4.01 -5.88 -12.09
C LEU A 214 -2.50 -6.13 -12.02
N VAL A 215 -2.02 -7.06 -12.83
CA VAL A 215 -0.67 -7.62 -12.73
C VAL A 215 0.21 -7.14 -13.88
N GLU A 216 1.32 -6.48 -13.54
CA GLU A 216 2.42 -6.23 -14.46
C GLU A 216 3.24 -7.51 -14.64
N ALA A 217 3.37 -7.96 -15.89
CA ALA A 217 4.11 -9.15 -16.30
C ALA A 217 4.59 -8.98 -17.73
N LYS A 218 5.18 -10.02 -18.34
CA LYS A 218 5.51 -9.99 -19.77
C LYS A 218 4.32 -9.59 -20.66
N LYS A 219 3.11 -9.97 -20.27
CA LYS A 219 1.83 -9.46 -20.78
C LYS A 219 0.98 -9.06 -19.58
N ASN A 220 0.68 -7.77 -19.47
CA ASN A 220 -0.13 -7.24 -18.40
C ASN A 220 -1.56 -7.78 -18.50
N ALA A 221 -2.17 -8.07 -17.36
CA ALA A 221 -3.53 -8.58 -17.34
C ALA A 221 -4.24 -8.35 -16.00
N LEU A 222 -5.57 -8.32 -16.07
CA LEU A 222 -6.45 -8.36 -14.91
C LEU A 222 -6.79 -9.81 -14.58
N TYR A 223 -6.56 -10.16 -13.33
CA TYR A 223 -6.90 -11.44 -12.73
C TYR A 223 -8.03 -11.30 -11.74
N LYS A 224 -8.81 -12.35 -11.57
CA LYS A 224 -9.89 -12.47 -10.59
C LYS A 224 -9.71 -13.74 -9.78
N SER A 225 -9.90 -13.63 -8.49
CA SER A 225 -10.13 -14.76 -7.58
C SER A 225 -11.59 -14.74 -7.11
N GLU A 226 -12.20 -15.91 -6.96
CA GLU A 226 -13.57 -16.10 -6.46
C GLU A 226 -13.60 -16.92 -5.16
N ASP A 227 -12.44 -17.33 -4.67
CA ASP A 227 -12.25 -18.16 -3.49
C ASP A 227 -11.45 -17.47 -2.37
N GLY A 228 -11.39 -16.14 -2.44
CA GLY A 228 -10.72 -15.35 -1.41
C GLY A 228 -9.21 -15.21 -1.58
N GLY A 229 -8.68 -15.40 -2.79
CA GLY A 229 -7.28 -15.18 -3.13
C GLY A 229 -6.44 -16.44 -3.27
N PHE A 230 -7.03 -17.64 -3.11
CA PHE A 230 -6.29 -18.90 -3.23
C PHE A 230 -6.01 -19.31 -4.66
N LYS A 231 -6.99 -19.10 -5.58
CA LYS A 231 -6.83 -19.37 -7.02
C LYS A 231 -7.24 -18.15 -7.84
N TRP A 232 -6.52 -17.96 -8.94
CA TRP A 232 -6.64 -16.79 -9.79
C TRP A 232 -6.90 -17.19 -11.24
N LYS A 233 -7.76 -16.45 -11.90
CA LYS A 233 -8.07 -16.61 -13.32
C LYS A 233 -7.87 -15.31 -14.05
N LYS A 234 -7.14 -15.33 -15.16
CA LYS A 234 -7.04 -14.20 -16.06
C LYS A 234 -8.40 -13.90 -16.69
N ILE A 235 -8.87 -12.66 -16.60
CA ILE A 235 -10.17 -12.24 -17.11
C ILE A 235 -10.07 -11.16 -18.19
N ASN A 236 -8.97 -10.40 -18.25
CA ASN A 236 -8.73 -9.42 -19.29
C ASN A 236 -7.23 -9.24 -19.52
N ASP A 237 -6.80 -9.27 -20.80
CA ASP A 237 -5.41 -9.05 -21.21
C ASP A 237 -5.28 -8.18 -22.46
N LYS A 238 -6.26 -7.29 -22.68
CA LYS A 238 -6.20 -6.29 -23.75
C LYS A 238 -5.06 -5.31 -23.49
N GLU A 239 -4.44 -4.80 -24.56
CA GLU A 239 -3.26 -3.92 -24.46
C GLU A 239 -3.52 -2.59 -23.71
N ASP A 240 -4.75 -2.10 -23.75
CA ASP A 240 -5.16 -0.87 -23.08
C ASP A 240 -5.30 -1.01 -21.56
N ILE A 241 -5.37 -2.25 -21.03
CA ILE A 241 -5.38 -2.48 -19.59
C ILE A 241 -3.94 -2.53 -19.05
N GLY A 242 -3.62 -1.67 -18.10
CA GLY A 242 -2.29 -1.66 -17.48
C GLY A 242 -1.19 -1.05 -18.35
N ASN A 243 -1.49 -0.04 -19.15
CA ASN A 243 -0.49 0.81 -19.78
C ASN A 243 0.34 1.55 -18.72
N ARG A 244 1.69 1.46 -18.82
CA ARG A 244 2.63 2.02 -17.84
C ARG A 244 2.34 1.56 -16.40
N PRO A 245 2.32 0.23 -16.14
CA PRO A 245 1.81 -0.35 -14.89
C PRO A 245 2.60 0.10 -13.66
N PHE A 246 3.88 0.42 -13.79
CA PHE A 246 4.70 0.95 -12.71
C PHE A 246 4.22 2.32 -12.17
N TYR A 247 3.34 3.06 -12.89
CA TYR A 247 2.67 4.27 -12.40
C TYR A 247 1.18 4.05 -12.11
N TYR A 248 0.48 3.24 -12.91
CA TYR A 248 -0.99 3.20 -12.98
C TYR A 248 -1.56 1.79 -12.78
N SER A 249 -1.13 1.09 -11.72
CA SER A 249 -1.68 -0.23 -11.36
C SER A 249 -2.68 -0.17 -10.20
N GLU A 250 -3.36 0.94 -10.01
CA GLU A 250 -4.38 1.03 -8.96
C GLU A 250 -5.75 0.63 -9.49
N ILE A 251 -6.44 -0.21 -8.75
CA ILE A 251 -7.81 -0.67 -9.04
C ILE A 251 -8.68 -0.56 -7.80
N TYR A 252 -9.96 -0.33 -8.03
CA TYR A 252 -10.98 -0.24 -6.98
C TYR A 252 -12.20 -1.05 -7.39
N VAL A 253 -12.94 -1.56 -6.41
CA VAL A 253 -14.21 -2.29 -6.60
C VAL A 253 -15.26 -1.66 -5.69
N ASP A 254 -16.43 -1.37 -6.25
CA ASP A 254 -17.62 -0.88 -5.54
C ASP A 254 -18.32 -2.01 -4.78
#